data_de22a76238efde592e6c6d8c73018077
#
_entry.id   de22a76238efde592e6c6d8c73018077
#
_cell.length_a   1.000
_cell.length_b   1.000
_cell.length_c   1.000
_cell.angle_alpha   90.00
_cell.angle_beta   90.00
_cell.angle_gamma   90.00
#
_symmetry.space_group_name_H-M   'P 1'
#
loop_
_entity.id
_entity.type
_entity.pdbx_description
1 polymer ?
#
loop_
_entity_poly.entity_id
_entity_poly.type
_entity_poly.pdbx_seq_one_letter_code
_entity_poly.pdbx_strand_id
1 'polypeptide(L)'
;MNNKANMIALVALISASNLYAAPEIIITPMIGYTGGGSVEDQDGNTYDMEGSENFTFAIETPLEKGRIGFFYSNQSSELETLNLSSSIQYLHFQSSIYYPASSALSGYLGLGLGASYVDVDWAKDKYGFSTSIFGGLEYKFSNRLALNTQLRWLGTVVDNDTSSVCNVPSNGQDCIIRFDTDWMNQFQANVGLSFTF
;
A
#
# COMPACT_ATOMS: atom_id res chain seq x y z
N MET A 1 40.85 34.89 0.18
CA MET A 1 40.49 35.46 1.51
C MET A 1 39.13 34.89 1.91
N ASN A 2 39.10 34.21 3.02
CA ASN A 2 37.97 33.85 3.90
C ASN A 2 36.91 32.81 3.48
N ASN A 3 37.35 31.59 3.07
CA ASN A 3 36.47 30.42 3.05
C ASN A 3 36.33 29.68 4.40
N LYS A 4 37.10 30.13 5.44
CA LYS A 4 37.06 29.43 6.75
C LYS A 4 35.92 29.89 7.68
N ALA A 5 35.40 31.10 7.49
CA ALA A 5 34.33 31.63 8.32
C ALA A 5 32.96 31.02 7.99
N ASN A 6 32.70 30.66 6.72
CA ASN A 6 31.45 30.09 6.30
C ASN A 6 31.29 28.61 6.69
N MET A 7 32.39 27.90 6.90
CA MET A 7 32.37 26.50 7.33
C MET A 7 32.06 26.33 8.82
N ILE A 8 32.46 27.32 9.64
CA ILE A 8 32.18 27.32 11.08
C ILE A 8 30.74 27.67 11.37
N ALA A 9 30.11 28.54 10.56
CA ALA A 9 28.66 28.86 10.67
C ALA A 9 27.77 27.69 10.31
N LEU A 10 28.16 26.84 9.36
CA LEU A 10 27.38 25.66 8.98
C LEU A 10 27.44 24.56 10.05
N VAL A 11 28.57 24.39 10.72
CA VAL A 11 28.71 23.40 11.80
C VAL A 11 27.96 23.83 13.07
N ALA A 12 27.88 25.14 13.33
CA ALA A 12 27.13 25.67 14.48
C ALA A 12 25.61 25.55 14.34
N LEU A 13 25.09 25.50 13.11
CA LEU A 13 23.66 25.27 12.84
C LEU A 13 23.23 23.81 13.06
N ILE A 14 24.14 22.86 12.94
CA ILE A 14 23.87 21.43 13.16
C ILE A 14 23.89 21.09 14.67
N SER A 15 24.59 21.88 15.49
CA SER A 15 24.69 21.64 16.94
C SER A 15 23.60 22.30 17.77
N ALA A 16 22.68 23.07 17.18
CA ALA A 16 21.49 23.61 17.81
C ALA A 16 20.26 22.70 17.64
N SER A 17 20.44 21.38 17.46
CA SER A 17 19.39 20.41 17.58
C SER A 17 18.95 20.37 19.05
N ASN A 18 17.88 21.13 19.36
CA ASN A 18 17.09 20.94 20.55
C ASN A 18 16.95 19.44 20.81
N LEU A 19 17.11 19.01 22.05
CA LEU A 19 16.73 17.68 22.53
C LEU A 19 15.20 17.50 22.40
N TYR A 20 14.69 17.45 21.17
CA TYR A 20 13.43 16.82 20.92
C TYR A 20 13.67 15.33 21.14
N ALA A 21 12.91 14.73 22.07
CA ALA A 21 12.82 13.28 22.14
C ALA A 21 12.62 12.77 20.72
N ALA A 22 13.44 11.82 20.28
CA ALA A 22 13.29 11.24 18.95
C ALA A 22 11.82 10.82 18.78
N PRO A 23 11.19 11.15 17.64
CA PRO A 23 9.82 10.75 17.42
C PRO A 23 9.72 9.22 17.54
N GLU A 24 8.76 8.76 18.32
CA GLU A 24 8.44 7.33 18.42
C GLU A 24 8.08 6.81 17.04
N ILE A 25 8.71 5.70 16.62
CA ILE A 25 8.49 5.07 15.32
C ILE A 25 7.87 3.70 15.55
N ILE A 26 6.80 3.42 14.84
CA ILE A 26 6.10 2.14 14.85
C ILE A 26 6.29 1.49 13.49
N ILE A 27 6.82 0.27 13.49
CA ILE A 27 7.05 -0.53 12.29
C ILE A 27 6.15 -1.76 12.36
N THR A 28 5.33 -1.97 11.33
CA THR A 28 4.34 -3.06 11.29
C THR A 28 4.48 -3.86 10.01
N PRO A 29 5.34 -4.90 9.98
CA PRO A 29 5.29 -5.93 8.94
C PRO A 29 4.04 -6.80 9.12
N MET A 30 3.36 -7.10 8.01
CA MET A 30 2.17 -7.94 7.97
C MET A 30 2.21 -8.86 6.74
N ILE A 31 1.57 -9.99 6.85
CA ILE A 31 1.25 -10.90 5.75
C ILE A 31 -0.26 -11.04 5.66
N GLY A 32 -0.76 -11.34 4.49
CA GLY A 32 -2.19 -11.44 4.30
C GLY A 32 -2.57 -12.01 2.95
N TYR A 33 -3.83 -11.81 2.64
CA TYR A 33 -4.43 -12.25 1.40
C TYR A 33 -5.20 -11.08 0.77
N THR A 34 -5.04 -10.92 -0.54
CA THR A 34 -5.74 -9.92 -1.35
C THR A 34 -6.70 -10.64 -2.27
N GLY A 35 -7.91 -10.14 -2.37
CA GLY A 35 -8.91 -10.62 -3.32
C GLY A 35 -9.66 -9.45 -3.95
N GLY A 36 -10.39 -9.76 -5.03
CA GLY A 36 -11.15 -8.77 -5.80
C GLY A 36 -10.35 -8.17 -6.95
N GLY A 37 -11.03 -7.41 -7.76
CA GLY A 37 -10.57 -6.91 -9.05
C GLY A 37 -11.15 -7.76 -10.18
N SER A 38 -11.64 -7.10 -11.22
CA SER A 38 -12.09 -7.74 -12.46
C SER A 38 -11.61 -6.92 -13.64
N VAL A 39 -11.38 -7.58 -14.75
CA VAL A 39 -11.03 -6.97 -16.04
C VAL A 39 -12.02 -7.47 -17.09
N GLU A 40 -12.40 -6.58 -18.01
CA GLU A 40 -13.31 -6.91 -19.13
C GLU A 40 -12.53 -6.88 -20.44
N ASP A 41 -12.83 -7.83 -21.34
CA ASP A 41 -12.29 -7.82 -22.69
C ASP A 41 -13.16 -6.98 -23.64
N GLN A 42 -12.74 -6.84 -24.91
CA GLN A 42 -13.50 -6.09 -25.93
C GLN A 42 -14.84 -6.70 -26.26
N ASP A 43 -15.04 -7.96 -26.01
CA ASP A 43 -16.27 -8.72 -26.29
C ASP A 43 -17.26 -8.67 -25.11
N GLY A 44 -16.90 -8.00 -24.00
CA GLY A 44 -17.72 -7.84 -22.80
C GLY A 44 -17.62 -9.04 -21.84
N ASN A 45 -16.60 -9.89 -21.96
CA ASN A 45 -16.39 -10.97 -21.01
C ASN A 45 -15.60 -10.45 -19.80
N THR A 46 -16.09 -10.70 -18.62
CA THR A 46 -15.46 -10.33 -17.36
C THR A 46 -14.58 -11.47 -16.85
N TYR A 47 -13.34 -11.15 -16.51
CA TYR A 47 -12.37 -12.07 -15.90
C TYR A 47 -12.06 -11.60 -14.50
N ASP A 48 -12.31 -12.44 -13.51
CA ASP A 48 -11.96 -12.16 -12.13
C ASP A 48 -10.46 -12.39 -11.91
N MET A 49 -9.84 -11.51 -11.12
CA MET A 49 -8.47 -11.70 -10.68
C MET A 49 -8.43 -12.69 -9.53
N GLU A 50 -7.59 -13.72 -9.64
CA GLU A 50 -7.38 -14.64 -8.54
C GLU A 50 -6.82 -13.92 -7.31
N GLY A 51 -7.37 -14.31 -6.16
CA GLY A 51 -6.84 -13.82 -4.89
C GLY A 51 -5.43 -14.34 -4.67
N SER A 52 -4.58 -13.51 -4.08
CA SER A 52 -3.16 -13.81 -3.89
C SER A 52 -2.67 -13.44 -2.50
N GLU A 53 -1.58 -14.10 -2.10
CA GLU A 53 -0.86 -13.71 -0.90
C GLU A 53 -0.26 -12.32 -1.08
N ASN A 54 -0.23 -11.55 0.00
CA ASN A 54 0.40 -10.24 0.03
C ASN A 54 1.37 -10.12 1.20
N PHE A 55 2.39 -9.29 1.00
CA PHE A 55 3.23 -8.77 2.06
C PHE A 55 3.01 -7.26 2.18
N THR A 56 2.79 -6.78 3.38
CA THR A 56 2.59 -5.37 3.65
C THR A 56 3.50 -4.87 4.77
N PHE A 57 3.79 -3.59 4.73
CA PHE A 57 4.69 -2.96 5.68
C PHE A 57 4.22 -1.53 5.95
N ALA A 58 4.07 -1.16 7.22
CA ALA A 58 3.76 0.21 7.61
C ALA A 58 4.87 0.78 8.49
N ILE A 59 5.20 2.06 8.28
CA ILE A 59 6.06 2.87 9.15
C ILE A 59 5.24 4.09 9.56
N GLU A 60 5.00 4.23 10.84
CA GLU A 60 4.11 5.25 11.38
C GLU A 60 4.72 5.94 12.60
N THR A 61 4.26 7.15 12.87
CA THR A 61 4.51 7.86 14.12
C THR A 61 3.20 8.11 14.84
N PRO A 62 3.17 8.03 16.20
CA PRO A 62 1.95 8.28 16.94
C PRO A 62 1.55 9.75 16.85
N LEU A 63 0.26 9.97 16.81
CA LEU A 63 -0.43 11.23 17.04
C LEU A 63 -1.23 11.12 18.34
N GLU A 64 -1.81 12.23 18.80
CA GLU A 64 -2.57 12.29 20.07
C GLU A 64 -3.62 11.16 20.20
N LYS A 65 -4.35 10.87 19.11
CA LYS A 65 -5.41 9.84 19.08
C LYS A 65 -5.27 8.85 17.93
N GLY A 66 -4.09 8.75 17.31
CA GLY A 66 -3.93 7.94 16.12
C GLY A 66 -2.49 7.76 15.70
N ARG A 67 -2.30 7.49 14.42
CA ARG A 67 -1.00 7.35 13.77
C ARG A 67 -1.03 7.97 12.39
N ILE A 68 0.15 8.40 11.93
CA ILE A 68 0.37 8.89 10.58
C ILE A 68 1.67 8.31 10.04
N GLY A 69 1.73 7.99 8.74
CA GLY A 69 2.93 7.42 8.16
C GLY A 69 2.74 6.89 6.75
N PHE A 70 3.53 5.91 6.40
CA PHE A 70 3.55 5.28 5.09
C PHE A 70 3.19 3.80 5.19
N PHE A 71 2.48 3.35 4.18
CA PHE A 71 2.11 1.96 3.98
C PHE A 71 2.62 1.50 2.61
N TYR A 72 3.22 0.33 2.58
CA TYR A 72 3.62 -0.37 1.37
C TYR A 72 2.96 -1.74 1.33
N SER A 73 2.52 -2.16 0.15
CA SER A 73 1.98 -3.50 -0.11
C SER A 73 2.54 -4.02 -1.41
N ASN A 74 2.88 -5.30 -1.43
CA ASN A 74 3.23 -6.05 -2.64
C ASN A 74 2.38 -7.31 -2.68
N GLN A 75 1.72 -7.54 -3.79
CA GLN A 75 0.91 -8.72 -4.07
C GLN A 75 1.28 -9.26 -5.45
N SER A 76 1.35 -10.59 -5.57
CA SER A 76 1.49 -11.27 -6.86
C SER A 76 0.12 -11.86 -7.19
N SER A 77 -0.39 -11.60 -8.38
CA SER A 77 -1.65 -12.13 -8.86
C SER A 77 -1.42 -12.88 -10.18
N GLU A 78 -2.13 -13.97 -10.37
CA GLU A 78 -2.16 -14.70 -11.64
C GLU A 78 -3.54 -14.53 -12.27
N LEU A 79 -3.59 -14.32 -13.58
CA LEU A 79 -4.84 -14.38 -14.33
C LEU A 79 -5.14 -15.84 -14.66
N GLU A 80 -6.21 -16.38 -14.11
CA GLU A 80 -6.62 -17.79 -14.14
C GLU A 80 -6.59 -18.41 -15.55
N THR A 81 -6.89 -17.63 -16.57
CA THR A 81 -7.06 -18.12 -17.94
C THR A 81 -5.82 -17.98 -18.82
N LEU A 82 -4.86 -17.12 -18.47
CA LEU A 82 -3.76 -16.73 -19.36
C LEU A 82 -2.37 -17.09 -18.83
N ASN A 83 -2.24 -17.65 -17.62
CA ASN A 83 -0.96 -17.93 -16.92
C ASN A 83 0.02 -16.73 -16.94
N LEU A 84 -0.52 -15.50 -16.89
CA LEU A 84 0.24 -14.28 -16.82
C LEU A 84 0.37 -13.86 -15.36
N SER A 85 1.57 -13.96 -14.81
CA SER A 85 1.86 -13.42 -13.48
C SER A 85 1.93 -11.91 -13.55
N SER A 86 1.23 -11.27 -12.62
CA SER A 86 1.28 -9.83 -12.41
C SER A 86 1.68 -9.52 -10.97
N SER A 87 2.45 -8.46 -10.78
CA SER A 87 2.76 -7.93 -9.46
C SER A 87 2.19 -6.53 -9.34
N ILE A 88 1.44 -6.29 -8.27
CA ILE A 88 0.90 -4.97 -7.97
C ILE A 88 1.50 -4.48 -6.65
N GLN A 89 2.07 -3.29 -6.69
CA GLN A 89 2.66 -2.63 -5.53
C GLN A 89 1.89 -1.36 -5.22
N TYR A 90 1.71 -1.09 -3.94
CA TYR A 90 1.05 0.11 -3.43
C TYR A 90 1.98 0.86 -2.49
N LEU A 91 2.04 2.17 -2.64
CA LEU A 91 2.69 3.07 -1.69
C LEU A 91 1.72 4.18 -1.30
N HIS A 92 1.26 4.17 -0.07
CA HIS A 92 0.30 5.15 0.45
C HIS A 92 0.89 5.95 1.61
N PHE A 93 0.61 7.22 1.65
CA PHE A 93 0.60 7.99 2.87
C PHE A 93 -0.72 7.74 3.58
N GLN A 94 -0.69 7.41 4.87
CA GLN A 94 -1.88 7.01 5.62
C GLN A 94 -1.98 7.71 6.97
N SER A 95 -3.22 7.81 7.45
CA SER A 95 -3.52 8.25 8.81
C SER A 95 -4.65 7.42 9.38
N SER A 96 -4.59 7.15 10.69
CA SER A 96 -5.58 6.35 11.41
C SER A 96 -5.90 6.96 12.77
N ILE A 97 -7.09 6.64 13.27
CA ILE A 97 -7.57 7.00 14.60
C ILE A 97 -7.74 5.70 15.39
N TYR A 98 -7.28 5.69 16.65
CA TYR A 98 -7.35 4.55 17.55
C TYR A 98 -8.40 4.75 18.62
N TYR A 99 -9.18 3.72 18.86
CA TYR A 99 -10.24 3.66 19.87
C TYR A 99 -9.93 2.56 20.88
N PRO A 100 -9.48 2.88 22.11
CA PRO A 100 -9.18 1.88 23.12
C PRO A 100 -10.47 1.18 23.57
N ALA A 101 -10.52 -0.13 23.41
CA ALA A 101 -11.59 -0.99 23.93
C ALA A 101 -11.25 -1.49 25.34
N SER A 102 -9.95 -1.67 25.64
CA SER A 102 -9.42 -2.01 26.96
C SER A 102 -7.99 -1.49 27.10
N SER A 103 -7.32 -1.79 28.22
CA SER A 103 -5.90 -1.45 28.41
C SER A 103 -4.96 -2.09 27.39
N ALA A 104 -5.33 -3.25 26.84
CA ALA A 104 -4.52 -3.99 25.89
C ALA A 104 -5.08 -3.99 24.46
N LEU A 105 -6.39 -3.81 24.28
CA LEU A 105 -7.05 -3.93 22.98
C LEU A 105 -7.53 -2.56 22.50
N SER A 106 -7.18 -2.22 21.26
CA SER A 106 -7.69 -1.05 20.55
C SER A 106 -8.22 -1.44 19.17
N GLY A 107 -9.34 -0.85 18.78
CA GLY A 107 -9.77 -0.83 17.39
C GLY A 107 -9.23 0.41 16.71
N TYR A 108 -9.04 0.37 15.39
CA TYR A 108 -8.64 1.54 14.62
C TYR A 108 -9.33 1.60 13.26
N LEU A 109 -9.42 2.82 12.72
CA LEU A 109 -9.92 3.10 11.38
C LEU A 109 -9.02 4.17 10.75
N GLY A 110 -8.75 4.04 9.46
CA GLY A 110 -7.86 4.95 8.76
C GLY A 110 -8.12 5.05 7.27
N LEU A 111 -7.45 6.03 6.67
CA LEU A 111 -7.47 6.34 5.25
C LEU A 111 -6.04 6.43 4.73
N GLY A 112 -5.84 6.05 3.46
CA GLY A 112 -4.57 6.18 2.77
C GLY A 112 -4.75 6.70 1.35
N LEU A 113 -3.79 7.48 0.89
CA LEU A 113 -3.71 8.03 -0.47
C LEU A 113 -2.31 7.81 -1.02
N GLY A 114 -2.20 7.46 -2.29
CA GLY A 114 -0.90 7.25 -2.89
C GLY A 114 -0.93 6.76 -4.32
N ALA A 115 0.00 5.90 -4.65
CA ALA A 115 0.17 5.35 -5.98
C ALA A 115 0.19 3.83 -5.95
N SER A 116 -0.25 3.24 -7.06
CA SER A 116 -0.04 1.85 -7.40
C SER A 116 0.98 1.75 -8.53
N TYR A 117 1.75 0.68 -8.53
CA TYR A 117 2.63 0.27 -9.60
C TYR A 117 2.29 -1.15 -10.01
N VAL A 118 1.98 -1.34 -11.29
CA VAL A 118 1.63 -2.65 -11.85
C VAL A 118 2.77 -3.10 -12.74
N ASP A 119 3.44 -4.17 -12.34
CA ASP A 119 4.51 -4.76 -13.14
C ASP A 119 3.95 -5.91 -13.99
N VAL A 120 3.58 -5.55 -15.20
CA VAL A 120 3.11 -6.47 -16.24
C VAL A 120 3.74 -6.05 -17.56
N ASP A 121 4.13 -7.04 -18.37
CA ASP A 121 4.81 -6.80 -19.66
C ASP A 121 3.89 -6.21 -20.73
N TRP A 122 2.57 -6.23 -20.49
CA TRP A 122 1.55 -5.84 -21.45
C TRP A 122 0.88 -4.48 -21.11
N ALA A 123 1.12 -3.89 -19.93
CA ALA A 123 0.56 -2.58 -19.58
C ALA A 123 1.45 -1.44 -20.05
N LYS A 124 0.87 -0.46 -20.74
CA LYS A 124 1.57 0.72 -21.24
C LYS A 124 1.82 1.75 -20.14
N ASP A 125 0.85 1.94 -19.26
CA ASP A 125 0.94 2.80 -18.08
C ASP A 125 0.99 1.94 -16.82
N LYS A 126 2.17 1.93 -16.18
CA LYS A 126 2.46 1.10 -15.01
C LYS A 126 2.09 1.78 -13.68
N TYR A 127 1.79 3.07 -13.69
CA TYR A 127 1.49 3.85 -12.48
C TYR A 127 0.04 4.29 -12.47
N GLY A 128 -0.62 4.14 -11.31
CA GLY A 128 -1.98 4.61 -11.08
C GLY A 128 -2.08 5.37 -9.75
N PHE A 129 -3.03 6.29 -9.66
CA PHE A 129 -3.43 6.85 -8.37
C PHE A 129 -4.23 5.82 -7.60
N SER A 130 -3.97 5.69 -6.30
CA SER A 130 -4.72 4.76 -5.46
C SER A 130 -5.08 5.36 -4.12
N THR A 131 -6.19 4.89 -3.57
CA THR A 131 -6.68 5.24 -2.25
C THR A 131 -7.01 3.99 -1.46
N SER A 132 -7.07 4.11 -0.14
CA SER A 132 -7.49 3.00 0.71
C SER A 132 -8.28 3.47 1.92
N ILE A 133 -9.20 2.60 2.34
CA ILE A 133 -9.88 2.68 3.64
C ILE A 133 -9.48 1.41 4.39
N PHE A 134 -9.05 1.54 5.63
CA PHE A 134 -8.63 0.40 6.41
C PHE A 134 -9.09 0.50 7.86
N GLY A 135 -9.23 -0.64 8.49
CA GLY A 135 -9.54 -0.74 9.90
C GLY A 135 -9.09 -2.07 10.46
N GLY A 136 -8.96 -2.15 11.77
CA GLY A 136 -8.48 -3.37 12.39
C GLY A 136 -8.47 -3.35 13.91
N LEU A 137 -7.80 -4.35 14.47
CA LEU A 137 -7.60 -4.50 15.89
C LEU A 137 -6.11 -4.59 16.19
N GLU A 138 -5.70 -3.94 17.26
CA GLU A 138 -4.36 -4.02 17.81
C GLU A 138 -4.44 -4.52 19.25
N TYR A 139 -3.73 -5.61 19.54
CA TYR A 139 -3.59 -6.17 20.87
C TYR A 139 -2.16 -6.01 21.38
N LYS A 140 -1.97 -5.20 22.41
CA LYS A 140 -0.68 -4.89 23.02
C LYS A 140 -0.23 -6.00 23.96
N PHE A 141 0.89 -6.64 23.67
CA PHE A 141 1.56 -7.56 24.60
C PHE A 141 2.47 -6.79 25.56
N SER A 142 3.05 -5.71 25.10
CA SER A 142 3.92 -4.81 25.88
C SER A 142 3.88 -3.39 25.29
N ASN A 143 4.62 -2.47 25.89
CA ASN A 143 4.75 -1.12 25.36
C ASN A 143 5.47 -1.06 24.01
N ARG A 144 6.18 -2.13 23.61
CA ARG A 144 6.98 -2.18 22.38
C ARG A 144 6.51 -3.20 21.36
N LEU A 145 5.56 -4.07 21.72
CA LEU A 145 5.09 -5.15 20.86
C LEU A 145 3.59 -5.31 20.93
N ALA A 146 2.96 -5.31 19.75
CA ALA A 146 1.54 -5.57 19.60
C ALA A 146 1.26 -6.52 18.42
N LEU A 147 0.20 -7.31 18.52
CA LEU A 147 -0.40 -8.01 17.38
C LEU A 147 -1.34 -7.04 16.66
N ASN A 148 -1.24 -7.01 15.34
CA ASN A 148 -2.08 -6.18 14.49
C ASN A 148 -2.86 -7.05 13.49
N THR A 149 -4.16 -6.78 13.35
CA THR A 149 -5.01 -7.35 12.30
C THR A 149 -5.65 -6.21 11.53
N GLN A 150 -5.70 -6.32 10.20
CA GLN A 150 -6.18 -5.25 9.35
C GLN A 150 -7.03 -5.80 8.20
N LEU A 151 -8.17 -5.15 7.97
CA LEU A 151 -8.91 -5.24 6.72
C LEU A 151 -8.72 -3.91 5.97
N ARG A 152 -8.41 -4.00 4.69
CA ARG A 152 -8.16 -2.83 3.83
C ARG A 152 -8.89 -2.98 2.51
N TRP A 153 -9.63 -1.96 2.14
CA TRP A 153 -10.10 -1.76 0.79
C TRP A 153 -9.09 -0.87 0.04
N LEU A 154 -8.77 -1.25 -1.19
CA LEU A 154 -7.90 -0.52 -2.10
C LEU A 154 -8.71 -0.18 -3.34
N GLY A 155 -8.77 1.10 -3.69
CA GLY A 155 -9.33 1.59 -4.94
C GLY A 155 -8.22 2.20 -5.78
N THR A 156 -8.04 1.69 -7.00
CA THR A 156 -7.03 2.17 -7.94
C THR A 156 -7.72 2.75 -9.16
N VAL A 157 -7.36 3.98 -9.53
CA VAL A 157 -7.80 4.58 -10.77
C VAL A 157 -7.02 3.93 -11.91
N VAL A 158 -7.74 3.34 -12.83
CA VAL A 158 -7.20 2.73 -14.05
C VAL A 158 -7.66 3.53 -15.24
N ASP A 159 -6.76 3.82 -16.19
CA ASP A 159 -7.10 4.54 -17.41
C ASP A 159 -7.72 3.56 -18.39
N ASN A 160 -8.98 3.82 -18.78
CA ASN A 160 -9.71 3.00 -19.75
C ASN A 160 -9.18 3.11 -21.18
N ASP A 161 -8.31 4.09 -21.47
CA ASP A 161 -7.68 4.25 -22.78
C ASP A 161 -6.41 3.39 -22.96
N THR A 162 -6.04 2.61 -21.94
CA THR A 162 -4.86 1.75 -22.00
C THR A 162 -5.17 0.48 -22.82
N SER A 163 -4.91 0.53 -24.10
CA SER A 163 -4.93 -0.65 -24.97
C SER A 163 -3.71 -1.51 -24.69
N SER A 164 -3.92 -2.67 -24.08
CA SER A 164 -2.87 -3.68 -23.88
C SER A 164 -2.83 -4.61 -25.06
N VAL A 165 -1.64 -4.78 -25.63
CA VAL A 165 -1.41 -5.80 -26.65
C VAL A 165 -1.13 -7.11 -25.93
N CYS A 166 -2.11 -8.02 -25.91
CA CYS A 166 -1.88 -9.37 -25.43
C CYS A 166 -1.08 -10.16 -26.46
N ASN A 167 0.14 -10.51 -26.11
CA ASN A 167 0.96 -11.38 -26.93
C ASN A 167 0.57 -12.85 -26.71
N VAL A 168 -0.69 -13.20 -27.05
CA VAL A 168 -1.16 -14.58 -27.00
C VAL A 168 -0.80 -15.23 -28.34
N PRO A 169 -0.18 -16.42 -28.37
CA PRO A 169 0.18 -17.10 -29.61
C PRO A 169 -1.05 -17.77 -30.27
N SER A 170 -2.06 -16.98 -30.61
CA SER A 170 -3.22 -17.44 -31.37
C SER A 170 -3.69 -16.35 -32.33
N ASN A 171 -3.26 -16.50 -33.58
CA ASN A 171 -3.81 -15.87 -34.77
C ASN A 171 -3.77 -14.34 -34.93
N GLY A 172 -2.86 -13.62 -34.27
CA GLY A 172 -2.57 -12.22 -34.64
C GLY A 172 -3.73 -11.23 -34.43
N GLN A 173 -4.62 -11.51 -33.51
CA GLN A 173 -5.61 -10.55 -33.05
C GLN A 173 -5.08 -9.84 -31.80
N ASP A 174 -5.01 -8.52 -31.85
CA ASP A 174 -4.71 -7.68 -30.71
C ASP A 174 -5.85 -7.82 -29.70
N CYS A 175 -5.60 -8.39 -28.51
CA CYS A 175 -6.60 -8.34 -27.46
C CYS A 175 -6.42 -7.03 -26.67
N ILE A 176 -7.49 -6.26 -26.56
CA ILE A 176 -7.52 -5.07 -25.75
C ILE A 176 -8.24 -5.44 -24.45
N ILE A 177 -7.51 -5.43 -23.33
CA ILE A 177 -8.10 -5.57 -22.01
C ILE A 177 -8.53 -4.17 -21.55
N ARG A 178 -9.80 -4.03 -21.19
CA ARG A 178 -10.34 -2.82 -20.56
C ARG A 178 -10.80 -3.15 -19.16
N PHE A 179 -10.71 -2.18 -18.27
CA PHE A 179 -11.36 -2.29 -16.98
C PHE A 179 -12.83 -1.87 -17.13
N ASP A 180 -13.74 -2.63 -16.55
CA ASP A 180 -15.19 -2.36 -16.56
C ASP A 180 -15.56 -1.04 -15.87
N THR A 181 -14.69 -0.59 -14.97
CA THR A 181 -14.85 0.67 -14.24
C THR A 181 -13.56 1.45 -14.22
N ASP A 182 -13.66 2.79 -14.07
CA ASP A 182 -12.49 3.66 -13.84
C ASP A 182 -11.75 3.35 -12.53
N TRP A 183 -12.29 2.42 -11.71
CA TRP A 183 -11.75 2.01 -10.43
C TRP A 183 -11.64 0.49 -10.31
N MET A 184 -10.41 0.01 -10.13
CA MET A 184 -10.18 -1.37 -9.71
C MET A 184 -10.28 -1.45 -8.18
N ASN A 185 -11.15 -2.34 -7.69
CA ASN A 185 -11.43 -2.52 -6.27
C ASN A 185 -10.82 -3.83 -5.77
N GLN A 186 -9.99 -3.74 -4.72
CA GLN A 186 -9.39 -4.90 -4.08
C GLN A 186 -9.58 -4.84 -2.57
N PHE A 187 -9.60 -6.02 -1.93
CA PHE A 187 -9.73 -6.18 -0.49
C PHE A 187 -8.56 -7.00 0.04
N GLN A 188 -7.96 -6.51 1.11
CA GLN A 188 -6.87 -7.19 1.81
C GLN A 188 -7.28 -7.53 3.23
N ALA A 189 -6.92 -8.74 3.67
CA ALA A 189 -6.98 -9.16 5.06
C ALA A 189 -5.56 -9.51 5.53
N ASN A 190 -5.06 -8.78 6.51
CA ASN A 190 -3.67 -8.84 6.94
C ASN A 190 -3.54 -9.13 8.44
N VAL A 191 -2.47 -9.80 8.83
CA VAL A 191 -2.06 -10.00 10.21
C VAL A 191 -0.56 -9.79 10.35
N GLY A 192 -0.13 -9.16 11.43
CA GLY A 192 1.30 -8.89 11.67
C GLY A 192 1.60 -8.42 13.07
N LEU A 193 2.81 -7.95 13.26
CA LEU A 193 3.31 -7.46 14.54
C LEU A 193 3.75 -6.00 14.41
N SER A 194 3.32 -5.18 15.36
CA SER A 194 3.76 -3.78 15.47
C SER A 194 4.88 -3.67 16.51
N PHE A 195 6.00 -3.11 16.10
CA PHE A 195 7.18 -2.85 16.93
C PHE A 195 7.32 -1.34 17.14
N THR A 196 7.42 -0.92 18.37
CA THR A 196 7.60 0.49 18.76
C THR A 196 9.03 0.74 19.24
N PHE A 197 9.67 1.77 18.69
CA PHE A 197 11.06 2.16 18.94
C PHE A 197 11.15 3.56 19.52
#